data_77f0054a4761b8979a6918cb280643b4
#
_entry.id   77f0054a4761b8979a6918cb280643b4
#
_cell.length_a   1.000
_cell.length_b   1.000
_cell.length_c   1.000
_cell.angle_alpha   90.00
_cell.angle_beta   90.00
_cell.angle_gamma   90.00
#
_symmetry.space_group_name_H-M   'P 1'
#
loop_
_entity.id
_entity.type
_entity.pdbx_description
1 polymer ?
#
loop_
_entity_poly.entity_id
_entity_poly.type
_entity_poly.pdbx_seq_one_letter_code
_entity_poly.pdbx_strand_id
1 'polypeptide(L)'
;MLYEEKVIETIPVGPLGLIPLKSCTELGNKVDRYLVDWRRERESEHKSTIAFTGYQRDSYIINASTPRFGSGEGKGFIEESVRGDDLYIMVDVCNYSLTYSLFGMTNHMSPDDHFQDLKRIIAAAAGKARRINVIMPFLYESRQHKRSGRESLDCALGLKELVNMGVENIITFDAHDPRVQNAIHLKGFETVQPIYQFLKHLLKNEPDLKIDSDHMMVISPDEGGTGRAIYFANMLGLDMGMFYKRRDYTKIVNGRNPIVAHEFLGSSVEGKDVLIIDDMISSGESMQDVAKELKRRKARKVFICSTFGLFTNGLARFDEYYEKGFIDRILTTNLVYQTPDLLQRPYYINVDMSKYIALIIDNLNHDASLSELLTPTSRINRLLEQYRS
;
A
#
# COMPACT_ATOMS: atom_id res chain seq x y z
N MET A 1 3.20 -7.33 -23.29
CA MET A 1 4.40 -8.04 -22.79
C MET A 1 5.33 -6.97 -22.22
N LEU A 2 5.25 -6.67 -20.92
CA LEU A 2 5.82 -5.43 -20.33
C LEU A 2 6.92 -5.71 -19.28
N TYR A 3 7.38 -6.93 -19.23
CA TYR A 3 8.54 -7.35 -18.48
C TYR A 3 9.42 -8.11 -19.46
N GLU A 4 10.57 -7.57 -19.83
CA GLU A 4 11.65 -8.43 -20.31
C GLU A 4 11.99 -9.33 -19.12
N GLU A 5 11.47 -10.54 -19.15
CA GLU A 5 11.74 -11.55 -18.17
C GLU A 5 13.25 -11.81 -18.19
N LYS A 6 13.98 -11.16 -17.29
CA LYS A 6 15.31 -11.63 -16.94
C LYS A 6 15.13 -13.08 -16.52
N VAL A 7 15.80 -13.97 -17.21
CA VAL A 7 15.88 -15.37 -16.81
C VAL A 7 16.35 -15.39 -15.37
N ILE A 8 15.47 -15.86 -14.46
CA ILE A 8 15.85 -16.01 -13.05
C ILE A 8 16.71 -17.28 -13.01
N GLU A 9 18.03 -17.09 -12.92
CA GLU A 9 19.02 -18.17 -12.92
C GLU A 9 19.37 -18.64 -11.49
N THR A 10 18.83 -17.97 -10.47
CA THR A 10 19.16 -18.27 -9.08
C THR A 10 18.25 -19.34 -8.50
N ILE A 11 18.83 -20.20 -7.66
CA ILE A 11 18.08 -21.23 -6.93
C ILE A 11 17.25 -20.54 -5.84
N PRO A 12 15.96 -20.90 -5.66
CA PRO A 12 15.15 -20.37 -4.58
C PRO A 12 15.77 -20.60 -3.20
N VAL A 13 15.56 -19.64 -2.30
CA VAL A 13 15.99 -19.76 -0.89
C VAL A 13 15.42 -21.01 -0.23
N GLY A 14 14.18 -21.35 -0.57
CA GLY A 14 13.47 -22.54 -0.12
C GLY A 14 12.17 -22.72 -0.89
N PRO A 15 11.40 -23.79 -0.62
CA PRO A 15 10.05 -23.90 -1.13
C PRO A 15 9.24 -22.67 -0.73
N LEU A 16 8.48 -22.12 -1.68
CA LEU A 16 7.66 -20.94 -1.41
C LEU A 16 6.43 -21.35 -0.59
N GLY A 17 6.21 -20.69 0.54
CA GLY A 17 5.00 -20.78 1.32
C GLY A 17 4.34 -19.40 1.47
N LEU A 18 3.04 -19.30 1.19
CA LEU A 18 2.27 -18.07 1.31
C LEU A 18 1.14 -18.26 2.34
N ILE A 19 1.12 -17.44 3.38
CA ILE A 19 0.04 -17.41 4.38
C ILE A 19 -0.65 -16.05 4.32
N PRO A 20 -1.70 -15.89 3.49
CA PRO A 20 -2.56 -14.73 3.61
C PRO A 20 -3.45 -14.91 4.84
N LEU A 21 -3.30 -14.05 5.85
CA LEU A 21 -4.22 -14.02 6.97
C LEU A 21 -5.65 -13.70 6.48
N LYS A 22 -6.65 -14.02 7.28
CA LYS A 22 -8.06 -13.82 6.91
C LYS A 22 -8.35 -12.40 6.40
N SER A 23 -7.67 -11.40 6.95
CA SER A 23 -7.79 -10.00 6.51
C SER A 23 -7.27 -9.73 5.10
N CYS A 24 -6.45 -10.63 4.55
CA CYS A 24 -5.74 -10.47 3.28
C CYS A 24 -6.07 -11.57 2.26
N THR A 25 -7.09 -12.37 2.49
CA THR A 25 -7.40 -13.59 1.70
C THR A 25 -7.61 -13.28 0.22
N GLU A 26 -8.39 -12.26 -0.11
CA GLU A 26 -8.67 -11.93 -1.53
C GLU A 26 -7.39 -11.50 -2.26
N LEU A 27 -6.60 -10.63 -1.66
CA LEU A 27 -5.33 -10.17 -2.20
C LEU A 27 -4.34 -11.33 -2.33
N GLY A 28 -4.24 -12.17 -1.30
CA GLY A 28 -3.37 -13.35 -1.29
C GLY A 28 -3.72 -14.36 -2.38
N ASN A 29 -5.01 -14.62 -2.62
CA ASN A 29 -5.46 -15.51 -3.69
C ASN A 29 -5.09 -14.96 -5.09
N LYS A 30 -5.15 -13.65 -5.30
CA LYS A 30 -4.71 -13.04 -6.55
C LYS A 30 -3.19 -13.15 -6.74
N VAL A 31 -2.44 -12.94 -5.67
CA VAL A 31 -0.97 -13.06 -5.66
C VAL A 31 -0.56 -14.50 -5.98
N ASP A 32 -1.17 -15.48 -5.32
CA ASP A 32 -0.92 -16.91 -5.55
C ASP A 32 -1.10 -17.30 -7.01
N ARG A 33 -2.20 -16.87 -7.65
CA ARG A 33 -2.45 -17.15 -9.08
C ARG A 33 -1.32 -16.64 -9.98
N TYR A 34 -0.84 -15.42 -9.78
CA TYR A 34 0.28 -14.89 -10.54
C TYR A 34 1.54 -15.73 -10.37
N LEU A 35 1.85 -16.14 -9.14
CA LEU A 35 3.03 -16.97 -8.84
C LEU A 35 2.92 -18.36 -9.51
N VAL A 36 1.75 -18.99 -9.43
CA VAL A 36 1.47 -20.28 -10.06
C VAL A 36 1.62 -20.18 -11.59
N ASP A 37 0.96 -19.18 -12.20
CA ASP A 37 0.96 -19.00 -13.65
C ASP A 37 2.38 -18.77 -14.19
N TRP A 38 3.16 -17.89 -13.56
CA TRP A 38 4.53 -17.61 -14.00
C TRP A 38 5.48 -18.79 -13.86
N ARG A 39 5.36 -19.58 -12.81
CA ARG A 39 6.23 -20.73 -12.62
C ARG A 39 5.87 -21.87 -13.57
N ARG A 40 4.59 -22.01 -13.95
CA ARG A 40 4.16 -22.91 -15.03
C ARG A 40 4.67 -22.45 -16.39
N GLU A 41 4.58 -21.16 -16.68
CA GLU A 41 5.06 -20.57 -17.93
C GLU A 41 6.56 -20.76 -18.11
N ARG A 42 7.36 -20.47 -17.07
CA ARG A 42 8.82 -20.67 -17.08
C ARG A 42 9.22 -22.13 -17.38
N GLU A 43 8.50 -23.10 -16.84
CA GLU A 43 8.78 -24.50 -17.14
C GLU A 43 8.44 -24.84 -18.60
N SER A 44 7.27 -24.44 -19.08
CA SER A 44 6.83 -24.73 -20.45
C SER A 44 7.77 -24.14 -21.49
N GLU A 45 8.39 -23.01 -21.20
CA GLU A 45 9.35 -22.33 -22.07
C GLU A 45 10.81 -22.77 -21.86
N HIS A 46 11.07 -23.76 -20.98
CA HIS A 46 12.41 -24.22 -20.60
C HIS A 46 13.33 -23.08 -20.12
N LYS A 47 12.77 -22.00 -19.62
CA LYS A 47 13.50 -20.86 -19.08
C LYS A 47 14.02 -21.07 -17.65
N SER A 48 13.66 -22.17 -17.01
CA SER A 48 14.17 -22.57 -15.70
C SER A 48 14.86 -23.92 -15.80
N THR A 49 16.14 -23.97 -15.47
CA THR A 49 16.90 -25.23 -15.29
C THR A 49 16.75 -25.78 -13.87
N ILE A 50 15.94 -25.15 -13.04
CA ILE A 50 15.83 -25.44 -11.61
C ILE A 50 14.88 -26.60 -11.40
N ALA A 51 15.43 -27.81 -11.30
CA ALA A 51 14.72 -28.98 -10.81
C ALA A 51 14.72 -28.97 -9.26
N PHE A 52 13.74 -28.28 -8.68
CA PHE A 52 13.60 -28.14 -7.24
C PHE A 52 12.25 -28.73 -6.80
N THR A 53 12.30 -29.74 -5.92
CA THR A 53 11.06 -30.38 -5.42
C THR A 53 10.17 -29.34 -4.72
N GLY A 54 8.94 -29.15 -5.21
CA GLY A 54 8.00 -28.18 -4.68
C GLY A 54 8.15 -26.77 -5.27
N TYR A 55 8.99 -26.59 -6.31
CA TYR A 55 9.06 -25.31 -7.06
C TYR A 55 7.73 -25.01 -7.77
N GLN A 56 7.15 -26.03 -8.39
CA GLN A 56 5.83 -25.93 -8.99
C GLN A 56 4.78 -26.57 -8.08
N ARG A 57 3.72 -25.84 -7.86
CA ARG A 57 2.54 -26.27 -7.11
C ARG A 57 1.30 -25.72 -7.78
N ASP A 58 0.14 -26.32 -7.50
CA ASP A 58 -1.16 -25.76 -7.91
C ASP A 58 -1.57 -24.55 -7.07
N SER A 59 -0.98 -24.41 -5.88
CA SER A 59 -1.08 -23.23 -5.01
C SER A 59 0.09 -23.22 -4.05
N TYR A 60 0.57 -22.04 -3.71
CA TYR A 60 1.58 -21.81 -2.66
C TYR A 60 0.94 -21.41 -1.32
N ILE A 61 -0.40 -21.31 -1.28
CA ILE A 61 -1.11 -20.95 -0.06
C ILE A 61 -1.01 -22.10 0.93
N ILE A 62 -0.58 -21.77 2.13
CA ILE A 62 -0.57 -22.62 3.32
C ILE A 62 -1.73 -22.19 4.20
N ASN A 63 -2.62 -23.13 4.53
CA ASN A 63 -3.79 -22.85 5.35
C ASN A 63 -3.36 -22.55 6.79
N ALA A 64 -3.83 -21.42 7.28
CA ALA A 64 -3.61 -20.99 8.65
C ALA A 64 -4.86 -20.31 9.21
N SER A 65 -5.06 -20.37 10.50
CA SER A 65 -6.21 -19.78 11.16
C SER A 65 -5.86 -19.18 12.51
N THR A 66 -6.64 -18.18 12.92
CA THR A 66 -6.50 -17.48 14.19
C THR A 66 -7.84 -17.46 14.95
N PRO A 67 -8.34 -18.64 15.38
CA PRO A 67 -9.61 -18.72 16.07
C PRO A 67 -9.59 -17.99 17.42
N ARG A 68 -10.75 -17.49 17.81
CA ARG A 68 -10.97 -16.82 19.11
C ARG A 68 -11.75 -17.71 20.06
N PHE A 69 -11.36 -17.67 21.32
CA PHE A 69 -12.20 -18.13 22.41
C PHE A 69 -13.29 -17.11 22.72
N GLY A 70 -14.32 -17.51 23.46
CA GLY A 70 -15.42 -16.60 23.82
C GLY A 70 -15.01 -15.36 24.65
N SER A 71 -13.87 -15.45 25.34
CA SER A 71 -13.21 -14.35 26.06
C SER A 71 -12.47 -13.34 25.15
N GLY A 72 -12.36 -13.64 23.84
CA GLY A 72 -11.60 -12.82 22.89
C GLY A 72 -10.13 -13.25 22.73
N GLU A 73 -9.62 -14.14 23.59
CA GLU A 73 -8.28 -14.72 23.41
C GLU A 73 -8.19 -15.50 22.10
N GLY A 74 -7.04 -15.45 21.43
CA GLY A 74 -6.82 -16.17 20.18
C GLY A 74 -5.62 -17.08 20.22
N LYS A 75 -5.59 -18.03 19.29
CA LYS A 75 -4.40 -18.85 19.01
C LYS A 75 -4.09 -18.82 17.52
N GLY A 76 -2.80 -18.99 17.16
CA GLY A 76 -2.38 -19.23 15.78
C GLY A 76 -2.29 -20.73 15.51
N PHE A 77 -2.77 -21.15 14.35
CA PHE A 77 -2.68 -22.54 13.91
C PHE A 77 -2.33 -22.58 12.42
N ILE A 78 -1.34 -23.41 12.06
CA ILE A 78 -0.92 -23.68 10.69
C ILE A 78 -1.21 -25.16 10.41
N GLU A 79 -1.95 -25.45 9.34
CA GLU A 79 -2.46 -26.80 9.06
C GLU A 79 -1.41 -27.71 8.45
N GLU A 80 -0.35 -27.15 7.86
CA GLU A 80 0.68 -27.87 7.14
C GLU A 80 2.08 -27.63 7.74
N SER A 81 3.03 -28.47 7.35
CA SER A 81 4.44 -28.25 7.72
C SER A 81 5.03 -27.12 6.91
N VAL A 82 5.62 -26.14 7.59
CA VAL A 82 6.40 -25.03 6.98
C VAL A 82 7.90 -25.27 7.10
N ARG A 83 8.33 -26.49 7.36
CA ARG A 83 9.76 -26.81 7.58
C ARG A 83 10.57 -26.59 6.32
N GLY A 84 11.52 -25.67 6.42
CA GLY A 84 12.43 -25.34 5.33
C GLY A 84 11.86 -24.36 4.29
N ASP A 85 10.60 -23.93 4.45
CA ASP A 85 9.97 -22.98 3.53
C ASP A 85 10.54 -21.58 3.68
N ASP A 86 10.62 -20.86 2.56
CA ASP A 86 10.70 -19.41 2.50
C ASP A 86 9.26 -18.88 2.60
N LEU A 87 8.88 -18.46 3.82
CA LEU A 87 7.51 -18.19 4.21
C LEU A 87 7.18 -16.71 4.11
N TYR A 88 6.07 -16.39 3.43
CA TYR A 88 5.52 -15.05 3.30
C TYR A 88 4.17 -14.98 3.99
N ILE A 89 4.05 -14.14 5.02
CA ILE A 89 2.82 -13.93 5.77
C ILE A 89 2.26 -12.56 5.39
N MET A 90 1.02 -12.55 4.86
CA MET A 90 0.35 -11.32 4.42
C MET A 90 -0.73 -10.93 5.41
N VAL A 91 -0.80 -9.64 5.77
CA VAL A 91 -1.81 -9.09 6.67
C VAL A 91 -2.27 -7.70 6.25
N ASP A 92 -3.58 -7.48 6.18
CA ASP A 92 -4.18 -6.15 6.16
C ASP A 92 -4.63 -5.79 7.57
N VAL A 93 -3.90 -4.89 8.22
CA VAL A 93 -4.22 -4.45 9.59
C VAL A 93 -5.40 -3.50 9.66
N CYS A 94 -5.86 -2.98 8.51
CA CYS A 94 -6.98 -2.05 8.42
C CYS A 94 -8.32 -2.70 8.07
N ASN A 95 -8.38 -4.02 7.92
CA ASN A 95 -9.61 -4.71 7.51
C ASN A 95 -10.62 -4.82 8.65
N TYR A 96 -11.40 -3.78 8.85
CA TYR A 96 -12.45 -3.70 9.87
C TYR A 96 -13.72 -4.51 9.54
N SER A 97 -13.81 -5.13 8.35
CA SER A 97 -14.97 -5.95 7.97
C SER A 97 -15.04 -7.27 8.72
N LEU A 98 -13.91 -7.75 9.23
CA LEU A 98 -13.83 -8.98 9.98
C LEU A 98 -14.32 -8.78 11.43
N THR A 99 -15.03 -9.79 11.92
CA THR A 99 -15.58 -9.77 13.27
C THR A 99 -15.29 -11.06 14.02
N TYR A 100 -15.35 -11.00 15.34
CA TYR A 100 -15.34 -12.15 16.24
C TYR A 100 -16.32 -11.96 17.41
N SER A 101 -16.67 -13.05 18.07
CA SER A 101 -17.50 -12.98 19.27
C SER A 101 -16.65 -12.72 20.50
N LEU A 102 -17.02 -11.72 21.29
CA LEU A 102 -16.42 -11.35 22.57
C LEU A 102 -17.52 -11.28 23.63
N PHE A 103 -17.56 -12.23 24.57
CA PHE A 103 -18.63 -12.39 25.56
C PHE A 103 -20.04 -12.33 24.96
N GLY A 104 -20.22 -12.99 23.79
CA GLY A 104 -21.50 -13.02 23.07
C GLY A 104 -21.82 -11.78 22.23
N MET A 105 -20.98 -10.75 22.27
CA MET A 105 -21.12 -9.53 21.44
C MET A 105 -20.28 -9.65 20.17
N THR A 106 -20.74 -9.06 19.09
CA THR A 106 -19.97 -8.91 17.85
C THR A 106 -18.96 -7.79 18.01
N ASN A 107 -17.68 -8.10 17.82
CA ASN A 107 -16.58 -7.14 17.85
C ASN A 107 -15.89 -7.09 16.49
N HIS A 108 -15.71 -5.89 15.94
CA HIS A 108 -14.90 -5.71 14.74
C HIS A 108 -13.42 -5.78 15.07
N MET A 109 -12.65 -6.41 14.19
CA MET A 109 -11.21 -6.51 14.39
C MET A 109 -10.55 -5.13 14.20
N SER A 110 -9.78 -4.74 15.20
CA SER A 110 -8.93 -3.54 15.19
C SER A 110 -7.58 -3.83 14.51
N PRO A 111 -6.76 -2.80 14.20
CA PRO A 111 -5.37 -2.99 13.81
C PRO A 111 -4.56 -3.83 14.80
N ASP A 112 -4.81 -3.67 16.11
CA ASP A 112 -4.16 -4.47 17.17
C ASP A 112 -4.54 -5.94 17.08
N ASP A 113 -5.82 -6.25 16.82
CA ASP A 113 -6.27 -7.62 16.64
C ASP A 113 -5.56 -8.31 15.47
N HIS A 114 -5.46 -7.63 14.33
CA HIS A 114 -4.77 -8.14 13.13
C HIS A 114 -3.27 -8.29 13.37
N PHE A 115 -2.63 -7.32 14.01
CA PHE A 115 -1.21 -7.37 14.33
C PHE A 115 -0.91 -8.49 15.33
N GLN A 116 -1.78 -8.68 16.32
CA GLN A 116 -1.63 -9.81 17.25
C GLN A 116 -1.84 -11.17 16.57
N ASP A 117 -2.75 -11.26 15.58
CA ASP A 117 -2.92 -12.48 14.78
C ASP A 117 -1.70 -12.78 13.91
N LEU A 118 -1.09 -11.77 13.32
CA LEU A 118 0.20 -11.91 12.64
C LEU A 118 1.24 -12.53 13.57
N LYS A 119 1.41 -11.99 14.76
CA LYS A 119 2.38 -12.50 15.76
C LYS A 119 2.08 -13.95 16.15
N ARG A 120 0.79 -14.33 16.28
CA ARG A 120 0.39 -15.73 16.57
C ARG A 120 0.82 -16.70 15.47
N ILE A 121 0.67 -16.30 14.19
CA ILE A 121 1.08 -17.17 13.07
C ILE A 121 2.61 -17.22 12.97
N ILE A 122 3.32 -16.11 13.16
CA ILE A 122 4.80 -16.12 13.24
C ILE A 122 5.26 -17.08 14.34
N ALA A 123 4.64 -17.02 15.54
CA ALA A 123 4.98 -17.91 16.64
C ALA A 123 4.67 -19.38 16.32
N ALA A 124 3.59 -19.68 15.61
CA ALA A 124 3.27 -21.04 15.18
C ALA A 124 4.27 -21.60 14.15
N ALA A 125 4.86 -20.74 13.30
CA ALA A 125 5.89 -21.08 12.32
C ALA A 125 7.30 -21.14 12.91
N ALA A 126 7.52 -20.57 14.09
CA ALA A 126 8.85 -20.33 14.67
C ALA A 126 9.73 -21.58 14.74
N GLY A 127 10.99 -21.44 14.32
CA GLY A 127 12.02 -22.49 14.35
C GLY A 127 11.84 -23.59 13.29
N LYS A 128 10.89 -23.47 12.37
CA LYS A 128 10.62 -24.47 11.32
C LYS A 128 10.82 -23.91 9.91
N ALA A 129 10.27 -22.74 9.62
CA ALA A 129 10.52 -22.05 8.36
C ALA A 129 12.01 -21.70 8.21
N ARG A 130 12.53 -21.71 6.98
CA ARG A 130 13.87 -21.28 6.66
C ARG A 130 14.04 -19.78 6.82
N ARG A 131 13.04 -19.02 6.34
CA ARG A 131 12.97 -17.57 6.41
C ARG A 131 11.50 -17.17 6.61
N ILE A 132 11.25 -16.13 7.39
CA ILE A 132 9.92 -15.56 7.58
C ILE A 132 9.95 -14.12 7.06
N ASN A 133 9.10 -13.84 6.08
CA ASN A 133 8.90 -12.53 5.50
C ASN A 133 7.47 -12.06 5.79
N VAL A 134 7.30 -10.82 6.15
CA VAL A 134 6.00 -10.22 6.42
C VAL A 134 5.66 -9.22 5.33
N ILE A 135 4.51 -9.37 4.69
CA ILE A 135 3.92 -8.40 3.79
C ILE A 135 2.76 -7.74 4.52
N MET A 136 2.98 -6.52 4.97
CA MET A 136 2.03 -5.71 5.69
C MET A 136 1.85 -4.40 4.92
N PRO A 137 0.95 -4.38 3.92
CA PRO A 137 0.83 -3.26 3.00
C PRO A 137 0.66 -1.92 3.71
N PHE A 138 -0.34 -1.80 4.59
CA PHE A 138 -0.44 -0.68 5.52
C PHE A 138 0.39 -1.00 6.77
N LEU A 139 1.46 -0.25 6.99
CA LEU A 139 2.34 -0.49 8.12
C LEU A 139 1.63 -0.19 9.44
N TYR A 140 1.59 -1.18 10.33
CA TYR A 140 0.99 -1.05 11.67
C TYR A 140 1.55 0.17 12.41
N GLU A 141 0.65 1.00 12.94
CA GLU A 141 0.94 2.24 13.67
C GLU A 141 1.87 3.22 12.91
N SER A 142 1.82 3.24 11.57
CA SER A 142 2.72 4.05 10.74
C SER A 142 2.65 5.55 11.03
N ARG A 143 1.50 6.06 11.51
CA ARG A 143 1.34 7.46 11.90
C ARG A 143 2.01 7.79 13.23
N GLN A 144 2.31 6.79 14.06
CA GLN A 144 3.04 6.92 15.31
C GLN A 144 4.54 6.62 15.11
N HIS A 145 5.15 7.30 14.13
CA HIS A 145 6.54 7.12 13.68
C HIS A 145 7.56 8.00 14.41
N LYS A 146 7.12 9.02 15.14
CA LYS A 146 7.97 9.98 15.86
C LYS A 146 7.31 10.41 17.16
N ARG A 147 8.09 10.95 18.08
CA ARG A 147 7.64 11.57 19.30
C ARG A 147 7.81 13.07 19.23
N SER A 148 6.81 13.82 19.67
CA SER A 148 6.87 15.26 19.93
C SER A 148 6.67 15.59 21.42
N GLY A 149 6.36 14.60 22.25
CA GLY A 149 6.11 14.73 23.68
C GLY A 149 6.21 13.40 24.42
N ARG A 150 5.36 13.20 25.42
CA ARG A 150 5.27 11.95 26.19
C ARG A 150 4.33 10.98 25.49
N GLU A 151 4.73 10.50 24.35
CA GLU A 151 3.98 9.62 23.48
C GLU A 151 4.67 8.26 23.36
N SER A 152 3.90 7.22 23.10
CA SER A 152 4.46 5.92 22.69
C SER A 152 5.09 6.04 21.30
N LEU A 153 5.91 5.07 20.93
CA LEU A 153 6.51 4.96 19.59
C LEU A 153 6.15 3.60 18.99
N ASP A 154 4.84 3.42 18.73
CA ASP A 154 4.25 2.11 18.50
C ASP A 154 4.71 1.50 17.18
N CYS A 155 4.94 2.29 16.14
CA CYS A 155 5.49 1.79 14.89
C CYS A 155 6.87 1.12 15.10
N ALA A 156 7.77 1.79 15.82
CA ALA A 156 9.10 1.24 16.11
C ALA A 156 9.05 0.02 17.04
N LEU A 157 8.11 0.01 18.01
CA LEU A 157 7.89 -1.15 18.89
C LEU A 157 7.40 -2.34 18.07
N GLY A 158 6.37 -2.17 17.23
CA GLY A 158 5.84 -3.23 16.39
C GLY A 158 6.88 -3.83 15.45
N LEU A 159 7.70 -3.00 14.79
CA LEU A 159 8.81 -3.46 13.95
C LEU A 159 9.82 -4.29 14.74
N LYS A 160 10.22 -3.83 15.95
CA LYS A 160 11.14 -4.58 16.81
C LYS A 160 10.57 -5.89 17.31
N GLU A 161 9.28 -5.93 17.63
CA GLU A 161 8.61 -7.17 18.03
C GLU A 161 8.69 -8.22 16.90
N LEU A 162 8.38 -7.85 15.66
CA LEU A 162 8.45 -8.76 14.52
C LEU A 162 9.89 -9.28 14.31
N VAL A 163 10.88 -8.41 14.34
CA VAL A 163 12.30 -8.78 14.20
C VAL A 163 12.72 -9.73 15.33
N ASN A 164 12.35 -9.44 16.58
CA ASN A 164 12.67 -10.29 17.73
C ASN A 164 11.98 -11.67 17.64
N MET A 165 10.88 -11.77 16.91
CA MET A 165 10.21 -13.04 16.61
C MET A 165 10.83 -13.81 15.43
N GLY A 166 11.90 -13.30 14.81
CA GLY A 166 12.63 -13.97 13.74
C GLY A 166 12.18 -13.57 12.32
N VAL A 167 11.45 -12.47 12.17
CA VAL A 167 11.14 -11.93 10.83
C VAL A 167 12.41 -11.38 10.21
N GLU A 168 12.69 -11.80 8.96
CA GLU A 168 13.87 -11.38 8.21
C GLU A 168 13.62 -10.16 7.34
N ASN A 169 12.48 -10.13 6.64
CA ASN A 169 12.10 -9.03 5.77
C ASN A 169 10.69 -8.54 6.10
N ILE A 170 10.51 -7.23 6.13
CA ILE A 170 9.21 -6.56 6.25
C ILE A 170 8.99 -5.73 4.99
N ILE A 171 7.95 -6.05 4.25
CA ILE A 171 7.55 -5.38 3.02
C ILE A 171 6.28 -4.60 3.29
N THR A 172 6.35 -3.30 3.07
CA THR A 172 5.21 -2.37 3.20
C THR A 172 5.09 -1.49 1.96
N PHE A 173 4.02 -0.75 1.86
CA PHE A 173 3.81 0.18 0.76
C PHE A 173 3.66 1.58 1.32
N ASP A 174 4.28 2.55 0.66
CA ASP A 174 4.15 3.98 0.94
C ASP A 174 4.11 4.31 2.45
N ALA A 175 5.12 3.83 3.19
CA ALA A 175 5.20 4.07 4.62
C ALA A 175 5.07 5.58 4.90
N HIS A 176 4.23 5.94 5.88
CA HIS A 176 3.94 7.34 6.23
C HIS A 176 5.22 8.16 6.46
N ASP A 177 6.22 7.54 7.08
CA ASP A 177 7.59 8.04 7.14
C ASP A 177 8.56 6.86 6.93
N PRO A 178 9.30 6.80 5.82
CA PRO A 178 10.21 5.69 5.53
C PRO A 178 11.38 5.57 6.51
N ARG A 179 11.65 6.60 7.32
CA ARG A 179 12.72 6.57 8.34
C ARG A 179 12.40 5.62 9.51
N VAL A 180 11.19 5.07 9.60
CA VAL A 180 10.85 4.02 10.58
C VAL A 180 11.75 2.79 10.47
N GLN A 181 12.33 2.53 9.28
CA GLN A 181 13.33 1.48 9.06
C GLN A 181 14.55 1.59 9.99
N ASN A 182 14.87 2.78 10.48
CA ASN A 182 15.98 3.00 11.40
C ASN A 182 15.80 2.25 12.74
N ALA A 183 14.57 1.83 13.07
CA ALA A 183 14.31 1.01 14.26
C ALA A 183 14.83 -0.42 14.13
N ILE A 184 15.01 -0.92 12.90
CA ILE A 184 15.38 -2.30 12.56
C ILE A 184 16.51 -2.38 11.52
N HIS A 185 17.50 -1.52 11.62
CA HIS A 185 18.55 -1.25 10.63
C HIS A 185 19.40 -2.46 10.19
N LEU A 186 19.31 -3.61 10.87
CA LEU A 186 20.02 -4.85 10.50
C LEU A 186 19.12 -5.89 9.83
N LYS A 187 17.87 -5.53 9.50
CA LYS A 187 16.89 -6.41 8.84
C LYS A 187 16.35 -5.79 7.56
N GLY A 188 15.86 -6.64 6.67
CA GLY A 188 15.25 -6.18 5.44
C GLY A 188 13.98 -5.37 5.71
N PHE A 189 13.92 -4.17 5.16
CA PHE A 189 12.71 -3.33 5.18
C PHE A 189 12.56 -2.65 3.83
N GLU A 190 11.45 -2.96 3.16
CA GLU A 190 11.14 -2.40 1.87
C GLU A 190 9.85 -1.59 1.94
N THR A 191 9.89 -0.35 1.46
CA THR A 191 8.69 0.46 1.29
C THR A 191 8.52 0.82 -0.17
N VAL A 192 7.40 0.41 -0.76
CA VAL A 192 7.15 0.47 -2.20
C VAL A 192 6.21 1.61 -2.53
N GLN A 193 6.60 2.45 -3.49
CA GLN A 193 5.76 3.54 -3.99
C GLN A 193 4.93 3.08 -5.20
N PRO A 194 3.58 3.19 -5.20
CA PRO A 194 2.73 2.68 -6.27
C PRO A 194 2.59 3.62 -7.48
N ILE A 195 3.50 4.56 -7.69
CA ILE A 195 3.43 5.60 -8.72
C ILE A 195 3.19 5.04 -10.14
N TYR A 196 3.92 4.00 -10.53
CA TYR A 196 3.74 3.38 -11.85
C TYR A 196 2.33 2.82 -12.02
N GLN A 197 1.77 2.23 -10.97
CA GLN A 197 0.45 1.63 -11.00
C GLN A 197 -0.64 2.72 -11.07
N PHE A 198 -0.49 3.81 -10.31
CA PHE A 198 -1.38 4.96 -10.42
C PHE A 198 -1.39 5.53 -11.83
N LEU A 199 -0.21 5.81 -12.38
CA LEU A 199 -0.09 6.35 -13.73
C LEU A 199 -0.75 5.43 -14.76
N LYS A 200 -0.45 4.13 -14.72
CA LYS A 200 -1.02 3.13 -15.64
C LYS A 200 -2.56 3.10 -15.59
N HIS A 201 -3.14 3.11 -14.38
CA HIS A 201 -4.59 3.08 -14.22
C HIS A 201 -5.24 4.42 -14.59
N LEU A 202 -4.60 5.53 -14.27
CA LEU A 202 -5.07 6.85 -14.64
C LEU A 202 -5.14 6.99 -16.17
N LEU A 203 -4.06 6.68 -16.89
CA LEU A 203 -4.02 6.75 -18.35
C LEU A 203 -5.02 5.81 -19.04
N LYS A 204 -5.26 4.63 -18.45
CA LYS A 204 -6.26 3.70 -18.97
C LYS A 204 -7.68 4.24 -18.87
N ASN A 205 -7.99 4.99 -17.82
CA ASN A 205 -9.35 5.49 -17.54
C ASN A 205 -9.58 6.91 -18.05
N GLU A 206 -8.51 7.67 -18.30
CA GLU A 206 -8.53 9.04 -18.77
C GLU A 206 -7.56 9.19 -19.98
N PRO A 207 -7.94 8.66 -21.17
CA PRO A 207 -7.03 8.57 -22.31
C PRO A 207 -6.66 9.93 -22.93
N ASP A 208 -7.40 11.00 -22.64
CA ASP A 208 -7.15 12.33 -23.17
C ASP A 208 -6.25 13.21 -22.28
N LEU A 209 -5.64 12.64 -21.25
CA LEU A 209 -4.75 13.39 -20.36
C LEU A 209 -3.46 13.76 -21.09
N LYS A 210 -2.99 14.97 -20.84
CA LYS A 210 -1.68 15.44 -21.28
C LYS A 210 -0.76 15.53 -20.05
N ILE A 211 0.28 14.68 -20.05
CA ILE A 211 1.25 14.63 -18.94
C ILE A 211 2.47 15.44 -19.33
N ASP A 212 2.36 16.75 -19.16
CA ASP A 212 3.41 17.75 -19.31
C ASP A 212 3.15 18.93 -18.37
N SER A 213 4.15 19.79 -18.15
CA SER A 213 4.07 20.91 -17.19
C SER A 213 3.08 22.00 -17.58
N ASP A 214 2.68 22.09 -18.85
CA ASP A 214 1.69 23.07 -19.30
C ASP A 214 0.26 22.64 -18.98
N HIS A 215 0.01 21.33 -18.92
CA HIS A 215 -1.33 20.77 -18.80
C HIS A 215 -1.60 20.09 -17.46
N MET A 216 -0.57 19.71 -16.71
CA MET A 216 -0.74 18.96 -15.45
C MET A 216 0.18 19.46 -14.34
N MET A 217 -0.27 19.37 -13.09
CA MET A 217 0.52 19.70 -11.90
C MET A 217 0.25 18.69 -10.78
N VAL A 218 1.30 18.32 -10.07
CA VAL A 218 1.19 17.50 -8.84
C VAL A 218 0.96 18.40 -7.64
N ILE A 219 0.04 18.00 -6.75
CA ILE A 219 -0.35 18.78 -5.58
C ILE A 219 -0.15 17.97 -4.31
N SER A 220 0.60 18.54 -3.37
CA SER A 220 0.61 18.05 -1.98
C SER A 220 -0.55 18.66 -1.19
N PRO A 221 -1.40 17.85 -0.53
CA PRO A 221 -2.53 18.37 0.25
C PRO A 221 -2.10 19.10 1.52
N ASP A 222 -0.91 18.82 2.03
CA ASP A 222 -0.32 19.47 3.19
C ASP A 222 1.22 19.32 3.22
N GLU A 223 1.85 19.79 4.30
CA GLU A 223 3.31 19.73 4.49
C GLU A 223 3.83 18.29 4.61
N GLY A 224 3.05 17.39 5.20
CA GLY A 224 3.42 15.98 5.40
C GLY A 224 3.59 15.20 4.10
N GLY A 225 2.73 15.48 3.10
CA GLY A 225 2.75 14.84 1.78
C GLY A 225 3.81 15.39 0.82
N THR A 226 4.53 16.47 1.17
CA THR A 226 5.42 17.19 0.25
C THR A 226 6.50 16.31 -0.38
N GLY A 227 7.17 15.47 0.42
CA GLY A 227 8.22 14.57 -0.08
C GLY A 227 7.70 13.60 -1.14
N ARG A 228 6.50 13.07 -0.94
CA ARG A 228 5.79 12.17 -1.87
C ARG A 228 5.41 12.90 -3.15
N ALA A 229 4.86 14.11 -3.04
CA ALA A 229 4.48 14.91 -4.20
C ALA A 229 5.71 15.31 -5.03
N ILE A 230 6.83 15.68 -4.40
CA ILE A 230 8.11 15.94 -5.09
C ILE A 230 8.56 14.70 -5.86
N TYR A 231 8.52 13.53 -5.24
CA TYR A 231 8.91 12.28 -5.90
C TYR A 231 8.04 12.03 -7.15
N PHE A 232 6.71 12.16 -7.03
CA PHE A 232 5.78 12.02 -8.16
C PHE A 232 6.05 13.06 -9.27
N ALA A 233 6.18 14.32 -8.91
CA ALA A 233 6.45 15.40 -9.87
C ALA A 233 7.74 15.15 -10.65
N ASN A 234 8.82 14.80 -9.95
CA ASN A 234 10.10 14.50 -10.58
C ASN A 234 10.03 13.30 -11.53
N MET A 235 9.32 12.23 -11.13
CA MET A 235 9.16 11.04 -11.97
C MET A 235 8.35 11.29 -13.24
N LEU A 236 7.44 12.28 -13.23
CA LEU A 236 6.59 12.62 -14.37
C LEU A 236 7.10 13.85 -15.15
N GLY A 237 8.13 14.54 -14.65
CA GLY A 237 8.62 15.80 -15.23
C GLY A 237 7.60 16.93 -15.11
N LEU A 238 6.86 17.01 -14.01
CA LEU A 238 5.79 17.97 -13.77
C LEU A 238 6.18 18.99 -12.69
N ASP A 239 5.51 20.14 -12.71
CA ASP A 239 5.55 21.10 -11.62
C ASP A 239 4.81 20.56 -10.39
N MET A 240 5.19 21.04 -9.20
CA MET A 240 4.54 20.75 -7.94
C MET A 240 4.00 22.01 -7.29
N GLY A 241 2.80 21.89 -6.69
CA GLY A 241 2.25 22.85 -5.75
C GLY A 241 1.93 22.18 -4.41
N MET A 242 1.78 22.97 -3.37
CA MET A 242 1.41 22.45 -2.05
C MET A 242 0.43 23.38 -1.32
N PHE A 243 -0.40 22.79 -0.50
CA PHE A 243 -1.18 23.52 0.49
C PHE A 243 -0.49 23.45 1.85
N TYR A 244 -0.52 24.59 2.53
CA TYR A 244 -0.05 24.61 3.90
C TYR A 244 -1.12 25.22 4.83
N LYS A 245 -1.25 24.65 6.03
CA LYS A 245 -2.24 25.05 7.02
C LYS A 245 -1.62 26.10 7.95
N ARG A 246 -1.88 27.39 7.69
CA ARG A 246 -1.46 28.43 8.61
C ARG A 246 -2.30 28.36 9.88
N ARG A 247 -1.64 28.13 11.03
CA ARG A 247 -2.27 28.04 12.34
C ARG A 247 -2.09 29.33 13.12
N ASP A 248 -3.10 29.69 13.89
CA ASP A 248 -2.99 30.80 14.86
C ASP A 248 -2.42 30.25 16.16
N TYR A 249 -1.12 30.42 16.34
CA TYR A 249 -0.42 30.00 17.56
C TYR A 249 -0.75 30.87 18.78
N THR A 250 -1.48 31.98 18.60
CA THR A 250 -1.91 32.84 19.71
C THR A 250 -3.17 32.34 20.41
N LYS A 251 -3.86 31.37 19.81
CA LYS A 251 -5.11 30.78 20.31
C LYS A 251 -5.03 29.28 20.45
N ILE A 252 -5.67 28.76 21.48
CA ILE A 252 -5.87 27.31 21.65
C ILE A 252 -7.37 27.07 21.73
N VAL A 253 -7.91 26.25 20.82
CA VAL A 253 -9.32 25.83 20.78
C VAL A 253 -9.35 24.32 20.81
N ASN A 254 -10.02 23.74 21.81
CA ASN A 254 -10.08 22.29 22.04
C ASN A 254 -8.68 21.62 22.04
N GLY A 255 -7.68 22.25 22.69
CA GLY A 255 -6.32 21.72 22.78
C GLY A 255 -5.48 21.83 21.51
N ARG A 256 -5.95 22.54 20.49
CA ARG A 256 -5.24 22.71 19.21
C ARG A 256 -5.22 24.18 18.79
N ASN A 257 -4.18 24.58 18.07
CA ASN A 257 -4.14 25.88 17.42
C ASN A 257 -5.07 25.87 16.21
N PRO A 258 -6.04 26.80 16.13
CA PRO A 258 -6.99 26.82 15.01
C PRO A 258 -6.30 27.13 13.68
N ILE A 259 -6.77 26.49 12.60
CA ILE A 259 -6.32 26.79 11.24
C ILE A 259 -7.01 28.08 10.80
N VAL A 260 -6.23 29.10 10.44
CA VAL A 260 -6.75 30.41 10.01
C VAL A 260 -6.75 30.58 8.49
N ALA A 261 -5.94 29.80 7.77
CA ALA A 261 -5.93 29.81 6.31
C ALA A 261 -5.35 28.53 5.75
N HIS A 262 -5.85 28.11 4.58
CA HIS A 262 -5.21 27.17 3.68
C HIS A 262 -4.54 27.99 2.57
N GLU A 263 -3.23 28.12 2.61
CA GLU A 263 -2.47 28.85 1.60
C GLU A 263 -1.89 27.88 0.58
N PHE A 264 -1.98 28.26 -0.69
CA PHE A 264 -1.41 27.51 -1.80
C PHE A 264 -0.07 28.12 -2.21
N LEU A 265 0.94 27.28 -2.28
CA LEU A 265 2.28 27.61 -2.76
C LEU A 265 2.55 26.83 -4.05
N GLY A 266 2.75 27.54 -5.15
CA GLY A 266 3.00 26.96 -6.46
C GLY A 266 2.62 27.92 -7.58
N SER A 267 2.88 27.51 -8.83
CA SER A 267 2.45 28.22 -10.03
C SER A 267 0.93 28.10 -10.24
N SER A 268 0.36 28.84 -11.20
CA SER A 268 -1.07 28.78 -11.47
C SER A 268 -1.54 27.38 -11.89
N VAL A 269 -2.67 26.96 -11.34
CA VAL A 269 -3.37 25.73 -11.73
C VAL A 269 -4.50 25.97 -12.74
N GLU A 270 -4.70 27.22 -13.16
CA GLU A 270 -5.78 27.60 -14.09
C GLU A 270 -5.65 26.82 -15.41
N GLY A 271 -6.69 26.09 -15.77
CA GLY A 271 -6.76 25.27 -16.97
C GLY A 271 -5.99 23.96 -16.93
N LYS A 272 -5.21 23.69 -15.88
CA LYS A 272 -4.44 22.46 -15.74
C LYS A 272 -5.27 21.35 -15.05
N ASP A 273 -4.94 20.12 -15.36
CA ASP A 273 -5.32 18.97 -14.57
C ASP A 273 -4.43 18.90 -13.33
N VAL A 274 -4.99 18.54 -12.19
CA VAL A 274 -4.23 18.46 -10.94
C VAL A 274 -4.33 17.08 -10.32
N LEU A 275 -3.20 16.61 -9.85
CA LEU A 275 -3.03 15.30 -9.24
C LEU A 275 -2.67 15.47 -7.76
N ILE A 276 -3.65 15.32 -6.87
CA ILE A 276 -3.43 15.37 -5.43
C ILE A 276 -2.86 14.03 -4.99
N ILE A 277 -1.69 14.04 -4.35
CA ILE A 277 -0.97 12.83 -3.93
C ILE A 277 -0.83 12.79 -2.42
N ASP A 278 -1.22 11.66 -1.82
CA ASP A 278 -0.99 11.38 -0.39
C ASP A 278 -0.80 9.88 -0.14
N ASP A 279 -0.38 9.49 1.07
CA ASP A 279 -0.29 8.07 1.45
C ASP A 279 -1.66 7.48 1.74
N MET A 280 -2.54 8.21 2.42
CA MET A 280 -3.85 7.68 2.80
C MET A 280 -4.97 8.71 2.76
N ILE A 281 -6.16 8.23 2.40
CA ILE A 281 -7.42 8.93 2.64
C ILE A 281 -7.99 8.37 3.95
N SER A 282 -7.85 9.11 5.05
CA SER A 282 -8.50 8.77 6.33
C SER A 282 -9.96 9.26 6.29
N SER A 283 -10.31 10.40 6.92
CA SER A 283 -11.64 11.02 6.76
C SER A 283 -11.85 11.65 5.39
N GLY A 284 -10.78 12.05 4.73
CA GLY A 284 -10.77 12.72 3.43
C GLY A 284 -11.03 14.23 3.48
N GLU A 285 -11.30 14.81 4.64
CA GLU A 285 -11.66 16.24 4.77
C GLU A 285 -10.59 17.16 4.16
N SER A 286 -9.32 16.95 4.47
CA SER A 286 -8.24 17.78 3.93
C SER A 286 -8.16 17.73 2.41
N MET A 287 -8.32 16.55 1.81
CA MET A 287 -8.28 16.40 0.35
C MET A 287 -9.48 17.02 -0.33
N GLN A 288 -10.67 16.91 0.29
CA GLN A 288 -11.91 17.51 -0.21
C GLN A 288 -11.80 19.04 -0.21
N ASP A 289 -11.30 19.62 0.89
CA ASP A 289 -11.11 21.08 0.97
C ASP A 289 -10.09 21.58 -0.04
N VAL A 290 -8.99 20.84 -0.25
CA VAL A 290 -7.98 21.10 -1.27
C VAL A 290 -8.59 21.01 -2.67
N ALA A 291 -9.36 19.95 -2.96
CA ALA A 291 -10.00 19.78 -4.27
C ALA A 291 -10.96 20.95 -4.60
N LYS A 292 -11.78 21.36 -3.63
CA LYS A 292 -12.66 22.51 -3.77
C LYS A 292 -11.89 23.81 -4.04
N GLU A 293 -10.81 24.06 -3.33
CA GLU A 293 -9.97 25.25 -3.50
C GLU A 293 -9.26 25.25 -4.88
N LEU A 294 -8.79 24.08 -5.35
CA LEU A 294 -8.22 23.95 -6.69
C LEU A 294 -9.24 24.26 -7.79
N LYS A 295 -10.48 23.80 -7.66
CA LYS A 295 -11.57 24.17 -8.60
C LYS A 295 -11.90 25.67 -8.53
N ARG A 296 -11.86 26.29 -7.35
CA ARG A 296 -12.01 27.75 -7.21
C ARG A 296 -10.88 28.49 -7.96
N ARG A 297 -9.67 27.92 -8.02
CA ARG A 297 -8.53 28.40 -8.79
C ARG A 297 -8.58 28.00 -10.26
N LYS A 298 -9.71 27.48 -10.73
CA LYS A 298 -10.00 27.11 -12.12
C LYS A 298 -9.17 25.93 -12.64
N ALA A 299 -8.76 24.98 -11.77
CA ALA A 299 -8.24 23.71 -12.21
C ALA A 299 -9.26 22.99 -13.11
N ARG A 300 -8.81 22.38 -14.21
CA ARG A 300 -9.67 21.70 -15.20
C ARG A 300 -10.26 20.42 -14.62
N LYS A 301 -9.41 19.45 -14.28
CA LYS A 301 -9.77 18.21 -13.62
C LYS A 301 -8.99 18.06 -12.32
N VAL A 302 -9.60 17.41 -11.34
CA VAL A 302 -8.99 17.12 -10.04
C VAL A 302 -9.01 15.62 -9.80
N PHE A 303 -7.82 15.02 -9.76
CA PHE A 303 -7.60 13.62 -9.46
C PHE A 303 -6.99 13.49 -8.07
N ILE A 304 -7.46 12.52 -7.29
CA ILE A 304 -6.90 12.19 -5.98
C ILE A 304 -6.26 10.80 -6.10
N CYS A 305 -4.97 10.69 -5.85
CA CYS A 305 -4.25 9.43 -5.80
C CYS A 305 -3.70 9.21 -4.38
N SER A 306 -4.12 8.14 -3.75
CA SER A 306 -3.69 7.78 -2.42
C SER A 306 -3.45 6.28 -2.31
N THR A 307 -2.35 5.88 -1.69
CA THR A 307 -2.04 4.46 -1.57
C THR A 307 -3.13 3.73 -0.81
N PHE A 308 -3.63 4.30 0.29
CA PHE A 308 -4.64 3.67 1.14
C PHE A 308 -5.94 4.47 1.20
N GLY A 309 -7.03 3.85 0.77
CA GLY A 309 -8.38 4.41 0.89
C GLY A 309 -9.11 3.86 2.10
N LEU A 310 -8.97 4.51 3.27
CA LEU A 310 -9.62 4.06 4.49
C LEU A 310 -11.07 4.57 4.60
N PHE A 311 -11.36 5.77 4.11
CA PHE A 311 -12.70 6.40 4.09
C PHE A 311 -13.45 6.29 5.42
N THR A 312 -12.77 6.63 6.53
CA THR A 312 -13.27 6.41 7.90
C THR A 312 -14.60 7.10 8.22
N ASN A 313 -14.94 8.15 7.49
CA ASN A 313 -16.22 8.88 7.62
C ASN A 313 -17.24 8.52 6.53
N GLY A 314 -17.01 7.39 5.81
CA GLY A 314 -17.86 6.93 4.71
C GLY A 314 -17.70 7.73 3.43
N LEU A 315 -18.59 7.50 2.46
CA LEU A 315 -18.46 8.02 1.09
C LEU A 315 -19.35 9.22 0.78
N ALA A 316 -20.36 9.51 1.60
CA ALA A 316 -21.41 10.50 1.30
C ALA A 316 -20.85 11.88 0.90
N ARG A 317 -19.80 12.36 1.59
CA ARG A 317 -19.18 13.64 1.27
C ARG A 317 -18.37 13.59 -0.04
N PHE A 318 -17.79 12.44 -0.38
CA PHE A 318 -17.12 12.25 -1.68
C PHE A 318 -18.13 12.21 -2.82
N ASP A 319 -19.27 11.54 -2.60
CA ASP A 319 -20.38 11.51 -3.56
C ASP A 319 -20.87 12.95 -3.84
N GLU A 320 -21.10 13.76 -2.81
CA GLU A 320 -21.46 15.18 -2.93
C GLU A 320 -20.42 16.02 -3.69
N TYR A 321 -19.10 15.80 -3.41
CA TYR A 321 -18.03 16.55 -4.06
C TYR A 321 -17.86 16.17 -5.53
N TYR A 322 -18.10 14.90 -5.87
CA TYR A 322 -18.16 14.45 -7.25
C TYR A 322 -19.35 15.07 -8.00
N GLU A 323 -20.56 15.03 -7.43
CA GLU A 323 -21.76 15.62 -8.02
C GLU A 323 -21.61 17.14 -8.26
N LYS A 324 -20.92 17.84 -7.36
CA LYS A 324 -20.59 19.26 -7.51
C LYS A 324 -19.44 19.55 -8.47
N GLY A 325 -18.80 18.53 -9.02
CA GLY A 325 -17.67 18.67 -9.94
C GLY A 325 -16.37 19.15 -9.28
N PHE A 326 -16.22 18.98 -7.97
CA PHE A 326 -14.97 19.32 -7.26
C PHE A 326 -13.92 18.22 -7.39
N ILE A 327 -14.32 16.97 -7.58
CA ILE A 327 -13.47 15.82 -7.76
C ILE A 327 -13.90 15.11 -9.04
N ASP A 328 -12.96 14.74 -9.89
CA ASP A 328 -13.21 14.01 -11.13
C ASP A 328 -12.96 12.50 -10.93
N ARG A 329 -11.83 12.09 -10.31
CA ARG A 329 -11.51 10.69 -9.99
C ARG A 329 -10.78 10.58 -8.67
N ILE A 330 -10.97 9.42 -8.03
CA ILE A 330 -10.22 8.97 -6.84
C ILE A 330 -9.61 7.62 -7.16
N LEU A 331 -8.29 7.52 -7.03
CA LEU A 331 -7.53 6.28 -7.21
C LEU A 331 -6.99 5.86 -5.86
N THR A 332 -7.33 4.66 -5.42
CA THR A 332 -6.63 4.00 -4.31
C THR A 332 -6.32 2.55 -4.64
N THR A 333 -5.41 1.96 -3.89
CA THR A 333 -4.99 0.59 -4.16
C THR A 333 -5.87 -0.44 -3.43
N ASN A 334 -5.82 -1.70 -3.89
CA ASN A 334 -6.42 -2.84 -3.22
C ASN A 334 -5.55 -3.43 -2.08
N LEU A 335 -4.64 -2.63 -1.54
CA LEU A 335 -3.72 -3.03 -0.48
C LEU A 335 -4.37 -3.09 0.91
N VAL A 336 -5.52 -2.44 1.06
CA VAL A 336 -6.40 -2.50 2.24
C VAL A 336 -7.81 -2.85 1.81
N TYR A 337 -8.61 -3.30 2.77
CA TYR A 337 -10.01 -3.65 2.51
C TYR A 337 -10.77 -2.52 1.82
N GLN A 338 -11.47 -2.86 0.75
CA GLN A 338 -12.32 -1.97 -0.04
C GLN A 338 -13.78 -2.42 0.10
N THR A 339 -14.65 -1.49 0.49
CA THR A 339 -16.08 -1.82 0.59
C THR A 339 -16.69 -2.05 -0.79
N PRO A 340 -17.69 -2.95 -0.93
CA PRO A 340 -18.41 -3.13 -2.18
C PRO A 340 -19.01 -1.82 -2.71
N ASP A 341 -19.47 -0.94 -1.81
CA ASP A 341 -20.02 0.36 -2.18
C ASP A 341 -19.00 1.28 -2.83
N LEU A 342 -17.75 1.30 -2.31
CA LEU A 342 -16.66 2.08 -2.90
C LEU A 342 -16.36 1.62 -4.33
N LEU A 343 -16.29 0.30 -4.54
CA LEU A 343 -15.98 -0.29 -5.86
C LEU A 343 -17.02 0.01 -6.93
N GLN A 344 -18.24 0.42 -6.56
CA GLN A 344 -19.32 0.77 -7.48
C GLN A 344 -19.38 2.26 -7.80
N ARG A 345 -18.56 3.10 -7.15
CA ARG A 345 -18.63 4.56 -7.36
C ARG A 345 -18.05 4.93 -8.74
N PRO A 346 -18.75 5.78 -9.53
CA PRO A 346 -18.34 6.15 -10.89
C PRO A 346 -17.04 6.97 -10.92
N TYR A 347 -16.69 7.62 -9.82
CA TYR A 347 -15.44 8.38 -9.67
C TYR A 347 -14.28 7.54 -9.16
N TYR A 348 -14.52 6.29 -8.75
CA TYR A 348 -13.49 5.46 -8.12
C TYR A 348 -12.76 4.59 -9.13
N ILE A 349 -11.45 4.56 -9.02
CA ILE A 349 -10.57 3.68 -9.80
C ILE A 349 -9.77 2.82 -8.83
N ASN A 350 -10.03 1.52 -8.85
CA ASN A 350 -9.27 0.55 -8.08
C ASN A 350 -7.93 0.24 -8.76
N VAL A 351 -6.83 0.48 -8.06
CA VAL A 351 -5.47 0.21 -8.53
C VAL A 351 -5.00 -1.13 -7.97
N ASP A 352 -5.01 -2.17 -8.81
CA ASP A 352 -4.65 -3.53 -8.41
C ASP A 352 -3.13 -3.70 -8.28
N MET A 353 -2.68 -4.02 -7.07
CA MET A 353 -1.27 -4.24 -6.70
C MET A 353 -0.87 -5.72 -6.63
N SER A 354 -1.81 -6.65 -6.87
CA SER A 354 -1.59 -8.09 -6.68
C SER A 354 -0.40 -8.61 -7.49
N LYS A 355 -0.33 -8.22 -8.79
CA LYS A 355 0.78 -8.59 -9.66
C LYS A 355 2.12 -8.06 -9.14
N TYR A 356 2.11 -6.87 -8.57
CA TYR A 356 3.33 -6.24 -8.07
C TYR A 356 3.86 -6.94 -6.81
N ILE A 357 2.95 -7.32 -5.90
CA ILE A 357 3.29 -8.13 -4.71
C ILE A 357 3.86 -9.48 -5.14
N ALA A 358 3.24 -10.14 -6.12
CA ALA A 358 3.74 -11.41 -6.64
C ALA A 358 5.16 -11.29 -7.20
N LEU A 359 5.48 -10.19 -7.92
CA LEU A 359 6.84 -9.91 -8.40
C LEU A 359 7.84 -9.73 -7.26
N ILE A 360 7.47 -9.02 -6.20
CA ILE A 360 8.33 -8.86 -5.02
C ILE A 360 8.62 -10.22 -4.38
N ILE A 361 7.59 -11.03 -4.15
CA ILE A 361 7.73 -12.37 -3.56
C ILE A 361 8.62 -13.25 -4.42
N ASP A 362 8.38 -13.29 -5.74
CA ASP A 362 9.13 -14.14 -6.65
C ASP A 362 10.62 -13.74 -6.70
N ASN A 363 10.91 -12.42 -6.77
CA ASN A 363 12.30 -11.95 -6.71
C ASN A 363 12.97 -12.26 -5.37
N LEU A 364 12.31 -12.01 -4.24
CA LEU A 364 12.86 -12.31 -2.92
C LEU A 364 13.08 -13.81 -2.72
N ASN A 365 12.17 -14.67 -3.19
CA ASN A 365 12.32 -16.11 -3.09
C ASN A 365 13.54 -16.62 -3.85
N HIS A 366 13.94 -15.93 -4.92
CA HIS A 366 15.12 -16.23 -5.71
C HIS A 366 16.36 -15.41 -5.32
N ASP A 367 16.37 -14.69 -4.21
CA ASP A 367 17.41 -13.73 -3.81
C ASP A 367 17.81 -12.74 -4.94
N ALA A 368 16.83 -12.41 -5.80
CA ALA A 368 17.02 -11.45 -6.87
C ALA A 368 16.83 -10.02 -6.40
N SER A 369 17.52 -9.07 -7.07
CA SER A 369 17.43 -7.65 -6.73
C SER A 369 16.02 -7.09 -6.93
N LEU A 370 15.54 -6.29 -5.97
CA LEU A 370 14.29 -5.54 -6.05
C LEU A 370 14.46 -4.14 -6.67
N SER A 371 15.70 -3.72 -7.01
CA SER A 371 15.98 -2.32 -7.42
C SER A 371 15.12 -1.83 -8.57
N GLU A 372 14.87 -2.65 -9.60
CA GLU A 372 14.02 -2.29 -10.73
C GLU A 372 12.53 -2.19 -10.36
N LEU A 373 12.11 -2.90 -9.32
CA LEU A 373 10.75 -2.80 -8.79
C LEU A 373 10.59 -1.55 -7.93
N LEU A 374 11.57 -1.26 -7.08
CA LEU A 374 11.54 -0.12 -6.16
C LEU A 374 11.74 1.22 -6.87
N THR A 375 12.47 1.23 -8.00
CA THR A 375 12.75 2.44 -8.79
C THR A 375 12.18 2.31 -10.21
N PRO A 376 10.88 2.55 -10.42
CA PRO A 376 10.19 2.26 -11.67
C PRO A 376 10.42 3.29 -12.80
N THR A 377 11.49 4.10 -12.75
CA THR A 377 11.77 5.20 -13.71
C THR A 377 11.73 4.73 -15.16
N SER A 378 12.46 3.66 -15.49
CA SER A 378 12.52 3.14 -16.87
C SER A 378 11.14 2.67 -17.36
N ARG A 379 10.34 2.08 -16.47
CA ARG A 379 8.98 1.61 -16.80
C ARG A 379 8.02 2.79 -16.98
N ILE A 380 8.15 3.83 -16.17
CA ILE A 380 7.35 5.05 -16.30
C ILE A 380 7.67 5.75 -17.60
N ASN A 381 8.95 5.93 -17.95
CA ASN A 381 9.35 6.56 -19.21
C ASN A 381 8.81 5.81 -20.42
N ARG A 382 8.94 4.48 -20.44
CA ARG A 382 8.39 3.63 -21.51
C ARG A 382 6.86 3.74 -21.62
N LEU A 383 6.17 3.79 -20.48
CA LEU A 383 4.71 3.97 -20.45
C LEU A 383 4.31 5.34 -21.04
N LEU A 384 5.03 6.41 -20.67
CA LEU A 384 4.77 7.76 -21.19
C LEU A 384 5.09 7.88 -22.70
N GLU A 385 6.16 7.24 -23.18
CA GLU A 385 6.48 7.18 -24.61
C GLU A 385 5.37 6.49 -25.40
N GLN A 386 4.88 5.33 -24.93
CA GLN A 386 3.77 4.60 -25.55
C GLN A 386 2.46 5.39 -25.57
N TYR A 387 2.26 6.21 -24.56
CA TYR A 387 1.06 7.04 -24.47
C TYR A 387 1.11 8.29 -25.37
N ARG A 388 2.31 8.82 -25.62
CA ARG A 388 2.52 9.99 -26.51
C ARG A 388 2.58 9.63 -28.00
N SER A 389 2.80 8.33 -28.32
CA SER A 389 2.78 7.79 -29.70
C SER A 389 1.37 7.50 -30.18
#